data_b802af7b97270e02b63d49108edc4b9d
#
_entry.id   b802af7b97270e02b63d49108edc4b9d
#
_cell.length_a   1.000
_cell.length_b   1.000
_cell.length_c   1.000
_cell.angle_alpha   90.00
_cell.angle_beta   90.00
_cell.angle_gamma   90.00
#
_symmetry.space_group_name_H-M   'P 1'
#
loop_
_entity.id
_entity.type
_entity.pdbx_description
1 polymer ?
#
loop_
_entity_poly.entity_id
_entity_poly.type
_entity_poly.pdbx_seq_one_letter_code
_entity_poly.pdbx_strand_id
1 'polypeptide(L)'
;MSILGVIPGIHVAAPRDAGTLAEELREAVAISDAPSVIRYPKASVGADLPALERVGSVDVLRRSGTDVLLVTVGALGELGLEAAQRLEDQGIGVTVVDPRWIYPMSVDLVEMAASHRLVVTVEDGGRHGGFGSALAAACATPTSRSRCATSRCRNGSTTTASVERCWRCAASPRRTWRAA
;
A
#
# COMPACT_ATOMS: atom_id res chain seq x y z
N MET A 1 4.02 13.41 -4.26
CA MET A 1 4.24 12.77 -2.97
C MET A 1 5.49 13.28 -2.29
N SER A 2 6.66 13.19 -2.91
CA SER A 2 7.96 13.58 -2.32
C SER A 2 8.01 15.02 -1.78
N ILE A 3 7.34 15.97 -2.43
CA ILE A 3 7.28 17.37 -1.97
C ILE A 3 6.41 17.52 -0.72
N LEU A 4 5.32 16.78 -0.62
CA LEU A 4 4.42 16.87 0.54
C LEU A 4 5.08 16.31 1.81
N GLY A 5 5.87 15.26 1.67
CA GLY A 5 6.55 14.64 2.81
C GLY A 5 7.59 15.51 3.53
N VAL A 6 7.95 16.69 2.98
CA VAL A 6 8.84 17.64 3.67
C VAL A 6 8.11 18.55 4.67
N ILE A 7 6.78 18.54 4.66
CA ILE A 7 5.97 19.36 5.58
C ILE A 7 5.80 18.59 6.89
N PRO A 8 6.30 19.12 8.02
CA PRO A 8 6.15 18.46 9.31
C PRO A 8 4.67 18.27 9.69
N GLY A 9 4.33 17.08 10.16
CA GLY A 9 2.98 16.77 10.64
C GLY A 9 1.90 16.69 9.55
N ILE A 10 2.24 16.73 8.28
CA ILE A 10 1.25 16.65 7.20
C ILE A 10 0.50 15.32 7.21
N HIS A 11 -0.79 15.39 6.99
CA HIS A 11 -1.65 14.24 6.72
C HIS A 11 -1.95 14.17 5.22
N VAL A 12 -1.71 13.03 4.59
CA VAL A 12 -1.99 12.85 3.15
C VAL A 12 -2.80 11.58 2.95
N ALA A 13 -4.00 11.74 2.42
CA ALA A 13 -4.88 10.64 2.05
C ALA A 13 -4.84 10.40 0.53
N ALA A 14 -5.12 9.17 0.13
CA ALA A 14 -5.26 8.78 -1.27
C ALA A 14 -6.43 7.80 -1.41
N PRO A 15 -7.66 8.30 -1.56
CA PRO A 15 -8.84 7.47 -1.67
C PRO A 15 -8.81 6.58 -2.92
N ARG A 16 -9.32 5.36 -2.79
CA ARG A 16 -9.41 4.39 -3.88
C ARG A 16 -10.66 4.53 -4.73
N ASP A 17 -11.75 5.04 -4.12
CA ASP A 17 -13.07 5.17 -4.73
C ASP A 17 -13.85 6.36 -4.16
N ALA A 18 -15.10 6.54 -4.59
CA ALA A 18 -15.95 7.66 -4.15
C ALA A 18 -16.33 7.54 -2.66
N GLY A 19 -16.58 6.33 -2.18
CA GLY A 19 -16.94 6.06 -0.79
C GLY A 19 -15.80 6.44 0.15
N THR A 20 -14.59 5.98 -0.15
CA THR A 20 -13.39 6.31 0.64
C THR A 20 -13.02 7.78 0.54
N LEU A 21 -13.21 8.43 -0.62
CA LEU A 21 -13.02 9.88 -0.76
C LEU A 21 -13.92 10.65 0.21
N ALA A 22 -15.21 10.29 0.29
CA ALA A 22 -16.14 10.95 1.18
C ALA A 22 -15.80 10.72 2.67
N GLU A 23 -15.32 9.54 3.01
CA GLU A 23 -14.88 9.20 4.37
C GLU A 23 -13.62 9.98 4.75
N GLU A 24 -12.57 9.90 3.92
CA GLU A 24 -11.30 10.56 4.15
C GLU A 24 -11.41 12.09 4.16
N LEU A 25 -12.36 12.66 3.39
CA LEU A 25 -12.64 14.09 3.44
C LEU A 25 -13.22 14.50 4.79
N ARG A 26 -14.15 13.72 5.36
CA ARG A 26 -14.68 13.99 6.71
C ARG A 26 -13.58 13.88 7.76
N GLU A 27 -12.73 12.87 7.66
CA GLU A 27 -11.58 12.70 8.55
C GLU A 27 -10.60 13.88 8.41
N ALA A 28 -10.29 14.31 7.18
CA ALA A 28 -9.38 15.42 6.91
C ALA A 28 -9.88 16.74 7.50
N VAL A 29 -11.20 17.02 7.40
CA VAL A 29 -11.82 18.22 8.00
C VAL A 29 -11.78 18.19 9.53
N ALA A 30 -11.78 17.01 10.14
CA ALA A 30 -11.68 16.86 11.60
C ALA A 30 -10.25 17.10 12.13
N ILE A 31 -9.22 17.08 11.29
CA ILE A 31 -7.83 17.39 11.66
C ILE A 31 -7.72 18.91 11.81
N SER A 32 -7.56 19.41 13.03
CA SER A 32 -7.55 20.85 13.34
C SER A 32 -6.16 21.40 13.66
N ASP A 33 -5.18 20.56 13.91
CA ASP A 33 -3.84 20.89 14.40
C ASP A 33 -2.70 20.63 13.39
N ALA A 34 -3.05 20.11 12.20
CA ALA A 34 -2.09 19.79 11.15
C ALA A 34 -2.68 20.02 9.73
N PRO A 35 -1.83 20.29 8.73
CA PRO A 35 -2.29 20.35 7.35
C PRO A 35 -2.71 18.97 6.85
N SER A 36 -3.85 18.91 6.14
CA SER A 36 -4.34 17.70 5.50
C SER A 36 -4.47 17.89 3.99
N VAL A 37 -4.15 16.85 3.23
CA VAL A 37 -4.24 16.82 1.76
C VAL A 37 -4.90 15.53 1.33
N ILE A 38 -5.88 15.62 0.44
CA ILE A 38 -6.48 14.46 -0.21
C ILE A 38 -6.04 14.47 -1.66
N ARG A 39 -5.45 13.38 -2.11
CA ARG A 39 -4.93 13.22 -3.45
C ARG A 39 -5.73 12.16 -4.22
N TYR A 40 -6.34 12.56 -5.30
CA TYR A 40 -7.07 11.66 -6.21
C TYR A 40 -6.77 12.02 -7.68
N PRO A 41 -6.86 11.05 -8.61
CA PRO A 41 -6.64 11.31 -10.02
C PRO A 41 -7.78 12.14 -10.62
N LYS A 42 -7.48 12.99 -11.61
CA LYS A 42 -8.48 13.64 -12.44
C LYS A 42 -8.97 12.65 -13.51
N ALA A 43 -9.80 11.72 -13.11
CA ALA A 43 -10.34 10.67 -13.98
C ALA A 43 -11.81 10.40 -13.61
N SER A 44 -12.50 9.60 -14.42
CA SER A 44 -13.81 9.06 -14.04
C SER A 44 -13.68 8.18 -12.80
N VAL A 45 -14.67 8.26 -11.93
CA VAL A 45 -14.73 7.42 -10.73
C VAL A 45 -15.05 5.98 -11.17
N GLY A 46 -14.25 5.02 -10.71
CA GLY A 46 -14.53 3.60 -10.89
C GLY A 46 -15.64 3.09 -9.97
N ALA A 47 -15.85 1.78 -9.96
CA ALA A 47 -16.76 1.14 -9.02
C ALA A 47 -16.20 1.23 -7.59
N ASP A 48 -17.11 1.25 -6.61
CA ASP A 48 -16.71 1.17 -5.21
C ASP A 48 -16.08 -0.20 -4.92
N LEU A 49 -14.97 -0.18 -4.19
CA LEU A 49 -14.21 -1.35 -3.76
C LEU A 49 -14.35 -1.52 -2.24
N PRO A 50 -15.37 -2.25 -1.76
CA PRO A 50 -15.58 -2.43 -0.34
C PRO A 50 -14.40 -3.18 0.30
N ALA A 51 -13.97 -2.74 1.47
CA ALA A 51 -13.00 -3.48 2.27
C ALA A 51 -13.67 -4.72 2.88
N LEU A 52 -12.93 -5.83 2.98
CA LEU A 52 -13.35 -7.01 3.74
C LEU A 52 -13.36 -6.70 5.23
N GLU A 53 -12.34 -6.01 5.69
CA GLU A 53 -12.15 -5.60 7.08
C GLU A 53 -11.24 -4.38 7.15
N ARG A 54 -11.24 -3.70 8.29
CA ARG A 54 -10.28 -2.64 8.61
C ARG A 54 -9.43 -3.06 9.80
N VAL A 55 -8.12 -3.04 9.62
CA VAL A 55 -7.14 -3.36 10.67
C VAL A 55 -6.43 -2.05 11.03
N GLY A 56 -6.78 -1.51 12.19
CA GLY A 56 -6.34 -0.18 12.58
C GLY A 56 -6.76 0.89 11.55
N SER A 57 -5.81 1.49 10.87
CA SER A 57 -6.05 2.51 9.83
C SER A 57 -6.02 1.96 8.39
N VAL A 58 -5.81 0.65 8.21
CA VAL A 58 -5.58 0.01 6.91
C VAL A 58 -6.79 -0.81 6.50
N ASP A 59 -7.30 -0.58 5.31
CA ASP A 59 -8.36 -1.39 4.72
C ASP A 59 -7.77 -2.64 4.05
N VAL A 60 -8.28 -3.81 4.40
CA VAL A 60 -7.96 -5.08 3.75
C VAL A 60 -8.98 -5.34 2.66
N LEU A 61 -8.54 -5.40 1.40
CA LEU A 61 -9.41 -5.63 0.25
C LEU A 61 -9.54 -7.11 -0.10
N ARG A 62 -8.49 -7.88 0.17
CA ARG A 62 -8.44 -9.33 -0.08
C ARG A 62 -7.43 -10.00 0.84
N ARG A 63 -7.72 -11.24 1.25
CA ARG A 63 -6.81 -12.05 2.06
C ARG A 63 -6.90 -13.51 1.66
N SER A 64 -5.82 -14.05 1.08
CA SER A 64 -5.69 -15.48 0.76
C SER A 64 -4.44 -16.12 1.36
N GLY A 65 -3.50 -15.33 1.88
CA GLY A 65 -2.29 -15.83 2.52
C GLY A 65 -1.27 -14.73 2.82
N THR A 66 -0.11 -15.14 3.28
CA THR A 66 0.95 -14.23 3.79
C THR A 66 2.25 -14.28 2.97
N ASP A 67 2.25 -14.86 1.77
CA ASP A 67 3.44 -14.86 0.92
C ASP A 67 3.71 -13.44 0.37
N VAL A 68 2.65 -12.72 -0.02
CA VAL A 68 2.78 -11.38 -0.57
C VAL A 68 1.80 -10.44 0.12
N LEU A 69 2.30 -9.31 0.65
CA LEU A 69 1.50 -8.14 0.98
C LEU A 69 1.52 -7.19 -0.20
N LEU A 70 0.39 -7.00 -0.85
CA LEU A 70 0.22 -6.09 -1.97
C LEU A 70 -0.46 -4.82 -1.47
N VAL A 71 0.30 -3.74 -1.37
CA VAL A 71 -0.19 -2.44 -0.90
C VAL A 71 -0.54 -1.59 -2.10
N THR A 72 -1.81 -1.30 -2.28
CA THR A 72 -2.32 -0.46 -3.38
C THR A 72 -2.65 0.93 -2.89
N VAL A 73 -2.14 1.94 -3.55
CA VAL A 73 -2.31 3.35 -3.14
C VAL A 73 -3.32 4.03 -4.06
N GLY A 74 -4.40 4.51 -3.47
CA GLY A 74 -5.43 5.26 -4.17
C GLY A 74 -6.18 4.42 -5.21
N ALA A 75 -6.51 5.01 -6.34
CA ALA A 75 -7.32 4.40 -7.41
C ALA A 75 -6.71 3.14 -8.07
N LEU A 76 -5.64 2.59 -7.52
CA LEU A 76 -4.99 1.37 -8.02
C LEU A 76 -5.49 0.09 -7.35
N GLY A 77 -6.52 0.18 -6.50
CA GLY A 77 -7.09 -0.96 -5.78
C GLY A 77 -7.58 -2.08 -6.71
N GLU A 78 -8.32 -1.74 -7.76
CA GLU A 78 -8.81 -2.72 -8.75
C GLU A 78 -7.66 -3.47 -9.44
N LEU A 79 -6.64 -2.74 -9.89
CA LEU A 79 -5.43 -3.33 -10.47
C LEU A 79 -4.73 -4.29 -9.50
N GLY A 80 -4.70 -3.93 -8.21
CA GLY A 80 -4.15 -4.78 -7.16
C GLY A 80 -4.94 -6.07 -6.98
N LEU A 81 -6.27 -6.01 -7.01
CA LEU A 81 -7.13 -7.19 -6.91
C LEU A 81 -6.97 -8.11 -8.12
N GLU A 82 -6.86 -7.57 -9.33
CA GLU A 82 -6.55 -8.36 -10.53
C GLU A 82 -5.17 -9.06 -10.44
N ALA A 83 -4.16 -8.32 -9.96
CA ALA A 83 -2.83 -8.89 -9.77
C ALA A 83 -2.82 -10.01 -8.72
N ALA A 84 -3.56 -9.82 -7.62
CA ALA A 84 -3.72 -10.83 -6.58
C ALA A 84 -4.36 -12.11 -7.12
N GLN A 85 -5.44 -11.99 -7.91
CA GLN A 85 -6.08 -13.16 -8.52
C GLN A 85 -5.08 -13.98 -9.34
N ARG A 86 -4.26 -13.33 -10.15
CA ARG A 86 -3.24 -14.02 -10.99
C ARG A 86 -2.16 -14.71 -10.16
N LEU A 87 -1.80 -14.15 -9.00
CA LEU A 87 -0.84 -14.76 -8.08
C LEU A 87 -1.47 -15.97 -7.38
N GLU A 88 -2.71 -15.86 -6.97
CA GLU A 88 -3.46 -16.96 -6.36
C GLU A 88 -3.65 -18.14 -7.31
N ASP A 89 -3.93 -17.87 -8.58
CA ASP A 89 -4.01 -18.89 -9.64
C ASP A 89 -2.69 -19.67 -9.82
N GLN A 90 -1.57 -19.11 -9.32
CA GLN A 90 -0.26 -19.74 -9.27
C GLN A 90 0.06 -20.37 -7.90
N GLY A 91 -0.90 -20.37 -6.97
CA GLY A 91 -0.72 -20.93 -5.62
C GLY A 91 0.02 -20.03 -4.64
N ILE A 92 0.12 -18.72 -4.93
CA ILE A 92 0.78 -17.75 -4.06
C ILE A 92 -0.27 -17.08 -3.18
N GLY A 93 -0.11 -17.14 -1.87
CA GLY A 93 -1.01 -16.49 -0.91
C GLY A 93 -0.79 -14.97 -0.87
N VAL A 94 -1.85 -14.19 -1.11
CA VAL A 94 -1.78 -12.73 -1.21
C VAL A 94 -2.73 -12.07 -0.22
N THR A 95 -2.25 -11.00 0.43
CA THR A 95 -3.09 -10.02 1.13
C THR A 95 -3.01 -8.69 0.40
N VAL A 96 -4.14 -8.15 -0.05
CA VAL A 96 -4.24 -6.83 -0.70
C VAL A 96 -4.75 -5.83 0.30
N VAL A 97 -4.05 -4.72 0.44
CA VAL A 97 -4.40 -3.66 1.39
C VAL A 97 -4.36 -2.28 0.75
N ASP A 98 -5.19 -1.39 1.28
CA ASP A 98 -5.20 0.04 1.00
C ASP A 98 -4.84 0.79 2.29
N PRO A 99 -3.74 1.57 2.32
CA PRO A 99 -3.34 2.31 3.50
C PRO A 99 -4.29 3.47 3.82
N ARG A 100 -5.14 3.93 2.88
CA ARG A 100 -6.00 5.11 2.95
C ARG A 100 -5.17 6.39 3.15
N TRP A 101 -4.52 6.50 4.32
CA TRP A 101 -3.61 7.59 4.66
C TRP A 101 -2.17 7.19 4.35
N ILE A 102 -1.51 8.00 3.53
CA ILE A 102 -0.12 7.82 3.11
C ILE A 102 0.84 8.38 4.14
N TYR A 103 0.46 9.51 4.74
CA TYR A 103 1.14 10.16 5.85
C TYR A 103 0.11 10.53 6.93
N PRO A 104 0.47 10.35 8.20
CA PRO A 104 1.65 9.63 8.71
C PRO A 104 1.60 8.13 8.34
N MET A 105 2.79 7.49 8.31
CA MET A 105 2.88 6.05 8.02
C MET A 105 2.18 5.25 9.12
N SER A 106 1.27 4.37 8.72
CA SER A 106 0.53 3.50 9.64
C SER A 106 1.46 2.49 10.32
N VAL A 107 1.36 2.38 11.63
CA VAL A 107 2.04 1.34 12.41
C VAL A 107 1.48 -0.04 12.07
N ASP A 108 0.17 -0.15 11.89
CA ASP A 108 -0.50 -1.40 11.54
C ASP A 108 0.00 -1.93 10.18
N LEU A 109 0.21 -1.04 9.20
CA LEU A 109 0.77 -1.42 7.91
C LEU A 109 2.21 -1.95 8.04
N VAL A 110 3.02 -1.33 8.89
CA VAL A 110 4.41 -1.81 9.16
C VAL A 110 4.39 -3.18 9.84
N GLU A 111 3.45 -3.43 10.75
CA GLU A 111 3.27 -4.74 11.40
C GLU A 111 2.79 -5.79 10.40
N MET A 112 1.85 -5.44 9.52
CA MET A 112 1.43 -6.31 8.43
C MET A 112 2.59 -6.63 7.48
N ALA A 113 3.39 -5.63 7.10
CA ALA A 113 4.58 -5.82 6.28
C ALA A 113 5.58 -6.80 6.92
N ALA A 114 5.77 -6.72 8.24
CA ALA A 114 6.65 -7.63 8.97
C ALA A 114 6.15 -9.08 9.04
N SER A 115 4.85 -9.31 8.87
CA SER A 115 4.23 -10.64 8.90
C SER A 115 4.20 -11.35 7.54
N HIS A 116 4.56 -10.66 6.45
CA HIS A 116 4.58 -11.21 5.09
C HIS A 116 6.00 -11.46 4.60
N ARG A 117 6.16 -12.40 3.66
CA ARG A 117 7.47 -12.75 3.07
C ARG A 117 7.97 -11.71 2.08
N LEU A 118 7.06 -11.09 1.34
CA LEU A 118 7.33 -10.06 0.35
C LEU A 118 6.30 -8.93 0.47
N VAL A 119 6.77 -7.70 0.41
CA VAL A 119 5.90 -6.52 0.33
C VAL A 119 6.07 -5.86 -1.04
N VAL A 120 4.96 -5.66 -1.73
CA VAL A 120 4.90 -5.01 -3.03
C VAL A 120 3.99 -3.79 -2.92
N THR A 121 4.47 -2.62 -3.31
CA THR A 121 3.66 -1.40 -3.36
C THR A 121 3.30 -1.05 -4.80
N VAL A 122 2.04 -0.71 -5.03
CA VAL A 122 1.51 -0.25 -6.31
C VAL A 122 1.04 1.19 -6.12
N GLU A 123 1.77 2.11 -6.73
CA GLU A 123 1.52 3.54 -6.62
C GLU A 123 1.77 4.25 -7.95
N ASP A 124 1.13 5.38 -8.19
CA ASP A 124 1.37 6.26 -9.33
C ASP A 124 2.44 7.32 -9.04
N GLY A 125 3.14 7.19 -7.92
CA GLY A 125 4.25 8.04 -7.49
C GLY A 125 5.59 7.66 -8.12
N GLY A 126 6.58 8.53 -7.96
CA GLY A 126 7.96 8.24 -8.34
C GLY A 126 8.61 7.20 -7.42
N ARG A 127 9.49 6.37 -7.97
CA ARG A 127 10.24 5.37 -7.19
C ARG A 127 11.02 5.98 -6.03
N HIS A 128 11.61 7.16 -6.23
CA HIS A 128 12.33 7.89 -5.20
C HIS A 128 11.40 8.88 -4.50
N GLY A 129 11.27 8.74 -3.18
CA GLY A 129 10.40 9.59 -2.36
C GLY A 129 8.90 9.32 -2.52
N GLY A 130 8.50 8.20 -3.16
CA GLY A 130 7.13 7.72 -3.17
C GLY A 130 6.78 6.96 -1.89
N PHE A 131 5.53 6.51 -1.80
CA PHE A 131 5.02 5.78 -0.65
C PHE A 131 5.81 4.50 -0.35
N GLY A 132 6.17 3.72 -1.37
CA GLY A 132 6.93 2.49 -1.20
C GLY A 132 8.31 2.70 -0.59
N SER A 133 9.00 3.80 -0.94
CA SER A 133 10.27 4.14 -0.29
C SER A 133 10.09 4.58 1.16
N ALA A 134 8.99 5.30 1.48
CA ALA A 134 8.65 5.67 2.85
C ALA A 134 8.31 4.43 3.70
N LEU A 135 7.52 3.50 3.15
CA LEU A 135 7.21 2.23 3.83
C LEU A 135 8.47 1.39 4.07
N ALA A 136 9.35 1.28 3.06
CA ALA A 136 10.62 0.56 3.21
C ALA A 136 11.51 1.17 4.31
N ALA A 137 11.58 2.50 4.39
CA ALA A 137 12.29 3.19 5.45
C ALA A 137 11.67 2.95 6.83
N ALA A 138 10.33 2.98 6.93
CA ALA A 138 9.62 2.70 8.18
C ALA A 138 9.85 1.26 8.65
N CYS A 139 9.83 0.27 7.75
CA CYS A 139 10.13 -1.13 8.06
C CYS A 139 11.59 -1.35 8.49
N ALA A 140 12.53 -0.51 8.03
CA ALA A 140 13.93 -0.61 8.42
C ALA A 140 14.24 0.02 9.78
N THR A 141 13.35 0.89 10.29
CA THR A 141 13.54 1.60 11.57
C THR A 141 13.04 0.72 12.72
N PRO A 142 13.88 0.37 13.71
CA PRO A 142 13.44 -0.40 14.88
C PRO A 142 12.54 0.48 15.74
N THR A 143 11.25 0.29 15.69
CA THR A 143 10.33 0.86 16.68
C THR A 143 10.35 -0.01 17.94
N SER A 144 10.21 0.62 19.11
CA SER A 144 10.34 -0.02 20.43
C SER A 144 9.37 -1.18 20.71
N ARG A 145 8.39 -1.41 19.84
CA ARG A 145 7.45 -2.53 19.90
C ARG A 145 7.82 -3.71 18.99
N SER A 146 8.75 -3.55 18.06
CA SER A 146 9.04 -4.55 17.04
C SER A 146 10.41 -5.18 17.16
N ARG A 147 10.76 -5.73 18.34
CA ARG A 147 11.96 -6.58 18.45
C ARG A 147 11.90 -7.82 17.53
N CYS A 148 10.72 -8.19 17.04
CA CYS A 148 10.52 -9.27 16.08
C CYS A 148 10.62 -8.82 14.61
N ALA A 149 10.37 -7.54 14.29
CA ALA A 149 10.34 -7.04 12.93
C ALA A 149 11.74 -6.91 12.30
N THR A 150 12.77 -6.65 13.09
CA THR A 150 14.15 -6.46 12.58
C THR A 150 14.77 -7.70 11.96
N SER A 151 14.40 -8.91 12.40
CA SER A 151 14.94 -10.14 11.81
C SER A 151 14.22 -10.56 10.52
N ARG A 152 12.94 -10.18 10.35
CA ARG A 152 12.16 -10.55 9.17
C ARG A 152 12.25 -9.53 8.04
N CYS A 153 12.33 -8.23 8.34
CA CYS A 153 12.61 -7.23 7.33
C CYS A 153 14.00 -7.37 6.69
N ARG A 154 14.97 -8.02 7.35
CA ARG A 154 16.27 -8.32 6.74
C ARG A 154 16.19 -9.34 5.61
N ASN A 155 15.18 -10.23 5.62
CA ASN A 155 14.99 -11.27 4.61
C ASN A 155 13.82 -10.96 3.66
N GLY A 156 13.05 -9.90 3.91
CA GLY A 156 11.98 -9.45 3.04
C GLY A 156 12.47 -8.37 2.07
N SER A 157 12.41 -8.63 0.78
CA SER A 157 12.64 -7.61 -0.22
C SER A 157 11.37 -6.79 -0.42
N THR A 158 11.43 -5.48 -0.15
CA THR A 158 10.37 -4.55 -0.52
C THR A 158 10.60 -4.09 -1.94
N THR A 159 9.68 -4.39 -2.84
CA THR A 159 9.78 -3.98 -4.25
C THR A 159 8.69 -2.97 -4.55
N THR A 160 9.10 -1.77 -4.94
CA THR A 160 8.19 -0.76 -5.50
C THR A 160 8.06 -0.99 -6.99
N ALA A 161 6.85 -1.31 -7.47
CA ALA A 161 6.57 -1.43 -8.87
C ALA A 161 5.93 -0.14 -9.39
N SER A 162 6.45 0.42 -10.51
CA SER A 162 5.71 1.42 -11.26
C SER A 162 4.54 0.76 -11.99
N VAL A 163 3.47 1.52 -12.25
CA VAL A 163 2.27 1.04 -12.98
C VAL A 163 2.65 0.32 -14.27
N GLU A 164 3.59 0.86 -15.05
CA GLU A 164 4.05 0.26 -16.31
C GLU A 164 4.73 -1.10 -16.12
N ARG A 165 5.40 -1.31 -15.00
CA ARG A 165 6.08 -2.58 -14.71
C ARG A 165 5.09 -3.63 -14.20
N CYS A 166 4.07 -3.23 -13.46
CA CYS A 166 2.97 -4.08 -13.04
C CYS A 166 2.18 -4.61 -14.26
N TRP A 167 1.91 -3.75 -15.25
CA TRP A 167 1.29 -4.14 -16.52
C TRP A 167 2.12 -5.18 -17.28
N ARG A 168 3.44 -5.05 -17.33
CA ARG A 168 4.32 -6.03 -18.01
C ARG A 168 4.38 -7.37 -17.28
N CYS A 169 4.38 -7.38 -15.95
CA CYS A 169 4.32 -8.63 -15.17
C CYS A 169 2.96 -9.31 -15.31
N ALA A 170 1.88 -8.54 -15.31
CA ALA A 170 0.52 -9.04 -15.47
C ALA A 170 0.23 -9.53 -16.90
N ALA A 171 0.89 -8.98 -17.91
CA ALA A 171 0.70 -9.35 -19.33
C ALA A 171 1.63 -10.49 -19.81
N SER A 172 2.61 -10.93 -19.02
CA SER A 172 3.54 -12.00 -19.43
C SER A 172 3.10 -13.37 -18.91
N PRO A 173 2.71 -14.30 -19.78
CA PRO A 173 2.22 -15.62 -19.37
C PRO A 173 3.31 -16.59 -18.85
N ARG A 174 4.59 -16.22 -18.84
CA ARG A 174 5.67 -17.10 -18.37
C ARG A 174 6.89 -16.31 -17.91
N ARG A 175 7.00 -16.05 -16.61
CA ARG A 175 8.30 -15.96 -15.95
C ARG A 175 8.20 -16.56 -14.55
N THR A 176 8.81 -17.72 -14.40
CA THR A 176 9.12 -18.32 -13.11
C THR A 176 10.00 -17.35 -12.31
N TRP A 177 9.52 -16.94 -11.15
CA TRP A 177 10.32 -16.20 -10.17
C TRP A 177 11.38 -17.17 -9.63
N ARG A 178 12.61 -17.09 -10.14
CA ARG A 178 13.76 -17.66 -9.44
C ARG A 178 14.23 -16.61 -8.45
N ALA A 179 14.20 -16.97 -7.16
CA ALA A 179 14.86 -16.20 -6.12
C ALA A 179 16.36 -16.10 -6.45
N ALA A 180 16.86 -14.89 -6.47
CA ALA A 180 18.29 -14.59 -6.42
C ALA A 180 18.63 -14.13 -5.00
#